data_3f3ef2a7fae05113a6e396c0a09e28e3
#
_entry.id   3f3ef2a7fae05113a6e396c0a09e28e3
#
_cell.length_a   1.000
_cell.length_b   1.000
_cell.length_c   1.000
_cell.angle_alpha   90.00
_cell.angle_beta   90.00
_cell.angle_gamma   90.00
#
_symmetry.space_group_name_H-M   'P 1'
#
loop_
_entity.id
_entity.type
_entity.pdbx_description
1 polymer ?
#
loop_
_entity_poly.entity_id
_entity_poly.type
_entity_poly.pdbx_seq_one_letter_code
_entity_poly.pdbx_strand_id
1 'polypeptide(L)'
;MFENLSERLGGVFDRLTKQGAISEEDVKTALREVRIALLEADVSLPVVREFVKKVQAKATGSAVTKSVTPGQQVVKIVQDTLIDTLRGEGEPGDLKIDNPPAAILMVGLQGSGKTTTTGK
;
A
#
# COMPACT_ATOMS: atom_id res chain seq x y z
N MET A 1 12.22 -8.13 7.86
CA MET A 1 12.17 -6.91 7.02
C MET A 1 10.72 -6.47 6.75
N PHE A 2 9.84 -7.33 6.27
CA PHE A 2 8.42 -7.00 6.07
C PHE A 2 7.62 -6.81 7.36
N GLU A 3 7.99 -7.48 8.43
CA GLU A 3 7.37 -7.31 9.76
C GLU A 3 7.46 -5.86 10.24
N ASN A 4 8.62 -5.23 10.09
CA ASN A 4 8.80 -3.82 10.47
C ASN A 4 7.90 -2.86 9.67
N LEU A 5 7.70 -3.07 8.38
CA LEU A 5 6.81 -2.25 7.57
C LEU A 5 5.35 -2.44 7.98
N SER A 6 4.91 -3.69 8.15
CA SER A 6 3.54 -4.02 8.58
C SER A 6 3.23 -3.47 9.97
N GLU A 7 4.15 -3.61 10.92
CA GLU A 7 3.99 -3.08 12.28
C GLU A 7 3.92 -1.54 12.29
N ARG A 8 4.79 -0.87 11.52
CA ARG A 8 4.79 0.59 11.43
C ARG A 8 3.54 1.13 10.78
N LEU A 9 3.12 0.56 9.65
CA LEU A 9 1.88 0.95 8.99
C LEU A 9 0.68 0.65 9.89
N GLY A 10 0.64 -0.50 10.55
CA GLY A 10 -0.38 -0.87 11.53
C GLY A 10 -0.49 0.14 12.67
N GLY A 11 0.63 0.55 13.27
CA GLY A 11 0.66 1.56 14.34
C GLY A 11 0.14 2.93 13.89
N VAL A 12 0.44 3.36 12.66
CA VAL A 12 -0.09 4.59 12.08
C VAL A 12 -1.60 4.49 11.88
N PHE A 13 -2.07 3.39 11.32
CA PHE A 13 -3.48 3.17 11.03
C PHE A 13 -4.32 3.00 12.30
N ASP A 14 -3.81 2.33 13.31
CA ASP A 14 -4.47 2.18 14.60
C ASP A 14 -4.70 3.53 15.28
N ARG A 15 -3.72 4.44 15.20
CA ARG A 15 -3.89 5.79 15.74
C ARG A 15 -4.96 6.56 15.00
N LEU A 16 -4.96 6.52 13.66
CA LEU A 16 -5.96 7.20 12.85
C LEU A 16 -7.37 6.66 13.08
N THR A 17 -7.52 5.33 13.21
CA THR A 17 -8.85 4.70 13.39
C THR A 17 -9.43 4.91 14.78
N LYS A 18 -8.60 5.14 15.80
CA LYS A 18 -9.04 5.44 17.16
C LYS A 18 -9.47 6.90 17.36
N GLN A 19 -9.12 7.79 16.44
CA GLN A 19 -9.55 9.19 16.50
C GLN A 19 -10.97 9.33 15.92
N GLY A 20 -11.87 9.89 16.72
CA GLY A 20 -13.27 10.12 16.30
C GLY A 20 -13.42 11.23 15.25
N ALA A 21 -12.48 12.18 15.21
CA ALA A 21 -12.37 13.24 14.20
C ALA A 21 -10.92 13.33 13.73
N ILE A 22 -10.72 13.55 12.44
CA ILE A 22 -9.39 13.67 11.83
C ILE A 22 -9.29 15.03 11.12
N SER A 23 -8.24 15.76 11.45
CA SER A 23 -7.87 17.00 10.77
C SER A 23 -6.96 16.71 9.56
N GLU A 24 -6.84 17.68 8.67
CA GLU A 24 -5.86 17.59 7.56
C GLU A 24 -4.41 17.46 8.07
N GLU A 25 -4.12 18.03 9.23
CA GLU A 25 -2.79 17.95 9.84
C GLU A 25 -2.51 16.53 10.38
N ASP A 26 -3.52 15.86 10.93
CA ASP A 26 -3.39 14.44 11.34
C ASP A 26 -3.09 13.56 10.14
N VAL A 27 -3.76 13.78 9.01
CA VAL A 27 -3.50 13.06 7.75
C VAL A 27 -2.06 13.33 7.27
N LYS A 28 -1.61 14.58 7.27
CA LYS A 28 -0.23 14.92 6.86
C LYS A 28 0.80 14.27 7.77
N THR A 29 0.56 14.25 9.07
CA THR A 29 1.45 13.61 10.05
C THR A 29 1.53 12.10 9.81
N ALA A 30 0.39 11.45 9.64
CA ALA A 30 0.34 10.02 9.33
C ALA A 30 1.04 9.69 8.00
N LEU A 31 0.83 10.48 6.95
CA LEU A 31 1.51 10.29 5.67
C LEU A 31 3.02 10.51 5.73
N ARG A 32 3.51 11.37 6.64
CA ARG A 32 4.95 11.51 6.89
C ARG A 32 5.54 10.23 7.47
N GLU A 33 4.86 9.60 8.41
CA GLU A 33 5.29 8.32 8.99
C GLU A 33 5.22 7.17 7.96
N VAL A 34 4.14 7.09 7.17
CA VAL A 34 4.02 6.13 6.06
C VAL A 34 5.17 6.31 5.06
N ARG A 35 5.52 7.56 4.71
CA ARG A 35 6.65 7.86 3.83
C ARG A 35 7.97 7.31 4.39
N ILE A 36 8.23 7.53 5.68
CA ILE A 36 9.45 7.05 6.34
C ILE A 36 9.49 5.52 6.31
N ALA A 37 8.38 4.87 6.66
CA ALA A 37 8.28 3.41 6.66
C ALA A 37 8.55 2.80 5.28
N LEU A 38 8.02 3.40 4.21
CA LEU A 38 8.26 2.94 2.84
C LEU A 38 9.72 3.13 2.41
N LEU A 39 10.36 4.26 2.76
CA LEU A 39 11.77 4.51 2.45
C LEU A 39 12.68 3.53 3.20
N GLU A 40 12.40 3.22 4.46
CA GLU A 40 13.14 2.23 5.24
C GLU A 40 12.94 0.79 4.74
N ALA A 41 11.85 0.53 4.03
CA ALA A 41 11.60 -0.72 3.31
C ALA A 41 12.18 -0.73 1.88
N ASP A 42 13.15 0.15 1.59
CA ASP A 42 13.86 0.26 0.31
C ASP A 42 12.96 0.62 -0.90
N VAL A 43 11.79 1.20 -0.67
CA VAL A 43 10.98 1.74 -1.77
C VAL A 43 11.63 3.00 -2.32
N SER A 44 11.77 3.10 -3.64
CA SER A 44 12.46 4.23 -4.28
C SER A 44 11.76 5.57 -4.02
N LEU A 45 12.55 6.62 -3.82
CA LEU A 45 12.05 7.97 -3.47
C LEU A 45 11.02 8.54 -4.47
N PRO A 46 11.17 8.39 -5.80
CA PRO A 46 10.15 8.85 -6.76
C PRO A 46 8.80 8.18 -6.54
N VAL A 47 8.77 6.86 -6.33
CA VAL A 47 7.56 6.08 -6.08
C VAL A 47 6.89 6.54 -4.78
N VAL A 48 7.66 6.69 -3.70
CA VAL A 48 7.14 7.15 -2.41
C VAL A 48 6.55 8.56 -2.51
N ARG A 49 7.20 9.47 -3.24
CA ARG A 49 6.68 10.83 -3.44
C ARG A 49 5.35 10.85 -4.19
N GLU A 50 5.26 10.09 -5.26
CA GLU A 50 4.05 9.98 -6.06
C GLU A 50 2.90 9.36 -5.25
N PHE A 51 3.19 8.28 -4.53
CA PHE A 51 2.25 7.62 -3.63
C PHE A 51 1.69 8.57 -2.58
N VAL A 52 2.55 9.26 -1.82
CA VAL A 52 2.13 10.22 -0.79
C VAL A 52 1.28 11.34 -1.38
N LYS A 53 1.66 11.86 -2.56
CA LYS A 53 0.89 12.89 -3.26
C LYS A 53 -0.50 12.41 -3.64
N LYS A 54 -0.62 11.18 -4.18
CA LYS A 54 -1.91 10.58 -4.55
C LYS A 54 -2.81 10.37 -3.32
N VAL A 55 -2.26 9.83 -2.23
CA VAL A 55 -3.01 9.62 -0.99
C VAL A 55 -3.45 10.96 -0.39
N GLN A 56 -2.54 11.93 -0.29
CA GLN A 56 -2.85 13.25 0.26
C GLN A 56 -4.00 13.92 -0.50
N ALA A 57 -3.96 13.91 -1.83
CA ALA A 57 -5.00 14.52 -2.66
C ALA A 57 -6.39 13.88 -2.42
N LYS A 58 -6.45 12.56 -2.17
CA LYS A 58 -7.69 11.85 -1.89
C LYS A 58 -8.14 11.98 -0.43
N ALA A 59 -7.19 12.02 0.52
CA ALA A 59 -7.46 11.97 1.95
C ALA A 59 -7.78 13.33 2.59
N THR A 60 -7.38 14.45 1.98
CA THR A 60 -7.67 15.80 2.48
C THR A 60 -9.00 16.37 2.00
N GLY A 61 -9.77 15.60 1.23
CA GLY A 61 -11.09 16.02 0.77
C GLY A 61 -12.12 16.11 1.91
N SER A 62 -13.02 17.10 1.82
CA SER A 62 -14.08 17.33 2.83
C SER A 62 -15.00 16.11 3.04
N ALA A 63 -15.14 15.25 2.02
CA ALA A 63 -15.89 14.01 2.11
C ALA A 63 -15.25 13.00 3.08
N VAL A 64 -13.93 13.01 3.22
CA VAL A 64 -13.19 12.12 4.13
C VAL A 64 -13.19 12.68 5.56
N THR A 65 -12.79 13.95 5.72
CA THR A 65 -12.65 14.57 7.06
C THR A 65 -13.97 14.75 7.78
N LYS A 66 -15.09 14.89 7.06
CA LYS A 66 -16.45 15.01 7.60
C LYS A 66 -17.22 13.69 7.68
N SER A 67 -16.60 12.57 7.35
CA SER A 67 -17.26 11.28 7.42
C SER A 67 -17.42 10.79 8.86
N VAL A 68 -18.32 9.83 9.06
CA VAL A 68 -18.54 9.18 10.37
C VAL A 68 -17.32 8.32 10.80
N THR A 69 -16.54 7.85 9.83
CA THR A 69 -15.34 7.00 10.05
C THR A 69 -14.14 7.51 9.25
N PRO A 70 -13.63 8.73 9.54
CA PRO A 70 -12.61 9.35 8.72
C PRO A 70 -11.29 8.56 8.72
N GLY A 71 -10.90 7.97 9.86
CA GLY A 71 -9.70 7.15 9.96
C GLY A 71 -9.74 5.92 9.07
N GLN A 72 -10.85 5.20 9.05
CA GLN A 72 -11.03 4.04 8.20
C GLN A 72 -11.01 4.41 6.71
N GLN A 73 -11.55 5.57 6.35
CA GLN A 73 -11.49 6.05 4.97
C GLN A 73 -10.06 6.38 4.53
N VAL A 74 -9.25 7.00 5.39
CA VAL A 74 -7.84 7.24 5.10
C VAL A 74 -7.09 5.93 4.91
N VAL A 75 -7.30 4.93 5.79
CA VAL A 75 -6.71 3.59 5.65
C VAL A 75 -7.08 2.94 4.32
N LYS A 76 -8.37 3.01 3.94
CA LYS A 76 -8.84 2.50 2.65
C LYS A 76 -8.17 3.21 1.47
N ILE A 77 -8.07 4.54 1.50
CA ILE A 77 -7.39 5.31 0.45
C ILE A 77 -5.92 4.91 0.31
N VAL A 78 -5.23 4.68 1.43
CA VAL A 78 -3.85 4.18 1.43
C VAL A 78 -3.78 2.80 0.79
N GLN A 79 -4.65 1.88 1.20
CA GLN A 79 -4.71 0.52 0.63
C GLN A 79 -4.98 0.53 -0.87
N ASP A 80 -6.01 1.24 -1.32
CA ASP A 80 -6.37 1.33 -2.73
C ASP A 80 -5.21 1.92 -3.55
N THR A 81 -4.54 2.95 -3.02
CA THR A 81 -3.40 3.59 -3.70
C THR A 81 -2.17 2.67 -3.74
N LEU A 82 -1.94 1.83 -2.71
CA LEU A 82 -0.89 0.80 -2.75
C LEU A 82 -1.18 -0.24 -3.83
N ILE A 83 -2.42 -0.73 -3.91
CA ILE A 83 -2.84 -1.68 -4.94
C ILE A 83 -2.63 -1.08 -6.33
N ASP A 84 -3.07 0.17 -6.56
CA ASP A 84 -2.87 0.87 -7.83
C ASP A 84 -1.39 1.03 -8.18
N THR A 85 -0.55 1.35 -7.18
CA THR A 85 0.90 1.49 -7.37
C THR A 85 1.57 0.16 -7.75
N LEU A 86 1.15 -0.94 -7.13
CA LEU A 86 1.66 -2.28 -7.42
C LEU A 86 1.16 -2.84 -8.76
N ARG A 87 -0.08 -2.50 -9.13
CA ARG A 87 -0.68 -2.91 -10.41
C ARG A 87 0.00 -2.22 -11.60
N GLY A 88 0.50 -0.98 -11.42
CA GLY A 88 1.07 -0.18 -12.49
C GLY A 88 0.02 0.32 -13.49
N GLU A 89 0.49 0.83 -14.65
CA GLU A 89 -0.35 1.42 -15.71
C GLU A 89 -0.81 0.38 -16.77
N GLY A 90 -0.64 -0.92 -16.50
CA GLY A 90 -0.99 -2.00 -17.43
C GLY A 90 -2.32 -2.68 -17.11
N GLU A 91 -2.85 -3.39 -18.10
CA GLU A 91 -3.91 -4.37 -17.85
C GLU A 91 -3.39 -5.45 -16.88
N PRO A 92 -4.25 -6.00 -15.99
CA PRO A 92 -3.86 -7.10 -15.13
C PRO A 92 -3.27 -8.23 -15.96
N GLY A 93 -2.03 -8.60 -15.69
CA GLY A 93 -1.37 -9.69 -16.40
C GLY A 93 -1.99 -11.03 -16.03
N ASP A 94 -2.74 -11.63 -16.92
CA ASP A 94 -3.17 -13.02 -16.79
C ASP A 94 -2.06 -13.98 -17.20
N LEU A 95 -1.98 -15.12 -16.52
CA LEU A 95 -1.13 -16.21 -16.95
C LEU A 95 -1.68 -16.78 -18.27
N LYS A 96 -0.96 -16.52 -19.37
CA LYS A 96 -1.30 -17.10 -20.68
C LYS A 96 -0.93 -18.57 -20.72
N ILE A 97 -1.89 -19.42 -20.43
CA ILE A 97 -1.75 -20.89 -20.48
C ILE A 97 -2.59 -21.40 -21.65
N ASP A 98 -2.14 -21.08 -22.86
CA ASP A 98 -2.96 -21.30 -24.06
C ASP A 98 -2.92 -22.75 -24.58
N ASN A 99 -1.85 -23.51 -24.29
CA ASN A 99 -1.68 -24.87 -24.79
C ASN A 99 -1.17 -25.81 -23.69
N PRO A 100 -1.96 -26.75 -23.17
CA PRO A 100 -1.49 -27.75 -22.23
C PRO A 100 -0.64 -28.86 -22.95
N PRO A 101 0.44 -29.38 -22.31
CA PRO A 101 0.94 -28.96 -20.99
C PRO A 101 1.72 -27.68 -21.03
N ALA A 102 1.38 -26.72 -20.15
CA ALA A 102 2.13 -25.47 -19.97
C ALA A 102 3.17 -25.61 -18.87
N ALA A 103 4.43 -25.32 -19.19
CA ALA A 103 5.52 -25.31 -18.21
C ALA A 103 5.76 -23.90 -17.69
N ILE A 104 5.68 -23.70 -16.36
CA ILE A 104 5.94 -22.43 -15.70
C ILE A 104 7.24 -22.53 -14.90
N LEU A 105 8.24 -21.75 -15.26
CA LEU A 105 9.52 -21.71 -14.57
C LEU A 105 9.53 -20.59 -13.52
N MET A 106 9.58 -20.95 -12.24
CA MET A 106 9.72 -20.01 -11.12
C MET A 106 11.20 -19.70 -10.89
N VAL A 107 11.58 -18.43 -11.11
CA VAL A 107 12.98 -17.96 -11.02
C VAL A 107 13.12 -16.93 -9.89
N GLY A 108 14.21 -17.02 -9.14
CA GLY A 108 14.50 -16.05 -8.07
C GLY A 108 15.58 -16.56 -7.11
N LEU A 109 16.08 -15.67 -6.26
CA LEU A 109 17.05 -15.98 -5.22
C LEU A 109 16.44 -16.86 -4.11
N GLN A 110 17.31 -17.45 -3.28
CA GLN A 110 16.87 -18.19 -2.09
C GLN A 110 16.03 -17.26 -1.19
N GLY A 111 14.89 -17.74 -0.68
CA GLY A 111 14.00 -16.95 0.16
C GLY A 111 13.05 -16.00 -0.58
N SER A 112 13.07 -15.95 -1.91
CA SER A 112 12.20 -15.07 -2.72
C SER A 112 10.73 -15.55 -2.84
N GLY A 113 10.34 -16.59 -2.12
CA GLY A 113 8.95 -17.05 -2.08
C GLY A 113 8.51 -17.94 -3.26
N LYS A 114 9.43 -18.48 -4.05
CA LYS A 114 9.10 -19.36 -5.20
C LYS A 114 8.18 -20.52 -4.84
N THR A 115 8.55 -21.28 -3.82
CA THR A 115 7.77 -22.44 -3.35
C THR A 115 6.40 -22.01 -2.81
N THR A 116 6.35 -20.93 -2.06
CA THR A 116 5.10 -20.39 -1.50
C THR A 116 4.15 -19.94 -2.60
N THR A 117 4.67 -19.26 -3.62
CA THR A 117 3.87 -18.79 -4.75
C THR A 117 3.37 -19.96 -5.63
N THR A 118 4.19 -21.01 -5.78
CA THR A 118 3.79 -22.20 -6.55
C THR A 118 2.72 -23.02 -5.83
N GLY A 119 2.72 -23.00 -4.49
CA GLY A 119 1.76 -23.76 -3.67
C GLY A 119 0.42 -23.10 -3.42
N LYS A 120 0.27 -21.84 -3.83
CA LYS A 120 -1.00 -21.10 -3.76
C LYS A 120 -1.74 -21.13 -5.08
#